data_a226ae9ed72bfb2bb030b9524b98f0c1
#
_entry.id   a226ae9ed72bfb2bb030b9524b98f0c1
#
_cell.length_a   1.000
_cell.length_b   1.000
_cell.length_c   1.000
_cell.angle_alpha   90.00
_cell.angle_beta   90.00
_cell.angle_gamma   90.00
#
_symmetry.space_group_name_H-M   'P 1'
#
loop_
_entity.id
_entity.type
_entity.pdbx_description
1 polymer ?
#
loop_
_entity_poly.entity_id
_entity_poly.type
_entity_poly.pdbx_seq_one_letter_code
_entity_poly.pdbx_strand_id
1 'polypeptide(L)'
;MNKSKISRQAAATFSAAVLLAALAACNSQPGGEVMATVDGKRIFATDVDKYYNNNVSSAQQAPTGEQATALRLNILHQMIDDEILMRRAEKLSLLATDEEVDRKYNEIKSPFSQEEFDQRLKDKKITLVDFKRDIRRSITVDKVMNKEVSSKIDVKDQDITDYYKAHKGEFNLIEPTYHLAQIMVTSAPNPQAHNQNDKAQNEAEARKKVQMIQNRLDSGDDFATLAMKYSEDPETSGNGGDLGTVQESGLKGTDPATRDAVMKLKPGQYSPIVVVVNPQTKQALGFRIVKLVAKEPAGQRELADPRVQQAIRSQLHDRREQLLKAAYYEVLRDTAKVENFYAKKVLDSNGVEK
;
A
#
# COMPACT_ATOMS: atom_id res chain seq x y z
N MET A 1 -40.69 40.51 -81.70
CA MET A 1 -41.01 41.04 -80.34
C MET A 1 -41.82 40.02 -79.61
N ASN A 2 -41.26 39.34 -78.68
CA ASN A 2 -41.62 39.15 -77.33
C ASN A 2 -40.90 37.97 -76.75
N LYS A 3 -40.16 38.29 -75.75
CA LYS A 3 -39.31 37.39 -74.97
C LYS A 3 -40.06 36.73 -73.76
N SER A 4 -39.81 35.47 -73.58
CA SER A 4 -39.50 34.79 -72.35
C SER A 4 -40.47 34.78 -71.16
N LYS A 5 -41.05 33.63 -70.96
CA LYS A 5 -41.43 33.13 -69.63
C LYS A 5 -41.08 31.63 -69.55
N ILE A 6 -39.88 31.31 -69.13
CA ILE A 6 -39.48 29.95 -68.68
C ILE A 6 -38.44 30.16 -67.55
N SER A 7 -38.62 29.43 -66.49
CA SER A 7 -37.70 29.20 -65.35
C SER A 7 -38.03 29.88 -64.05
N ARG A 8 -38.95 29.31 -63.34
CA ARG A 8 -39.07 29.45 -61.90
C ARG A 8 -39.57 28.12 -61.14
N GLN A 9 -39.13 26.97 -61.63
CA GLN A 9 -39.52 25.69 -60.96
C GLN A 9 -38.41 24.65 -60.78
N ALA A 10 -37.14 25.03 -60.89
CA ALA A 10 -36.04 24.05 -60.73
C ALA A 10 -35.11 24.31 -59.55
N ALA A 11 -35.50 25.11 -58.52
CA ALA A 11 -34.64 25.47 -57.41
C ALA A 11 -35.12 24.99 -56.04
N ALA A 12 -36.18 24.16 -55.95
CA ALA A 12 -36.77 23.77 -54.65
C ALA A 12 -36.57 22.30 -54.28
N THR A 13 -35.88 21.48 -55.09
CA THR A 13 -35.70 20.03 -54.77
C THR A 13 -34.26 19.61 -54.43
N PHE A 14 -33.32 20.53 -54.34
CA PHE A 14 -31.91 20.20 -54.01
C PHE A 14 -31.51 20.54 -52.57
N SER A 15 -32.36 21.18 -51.76
CA SER A 15 -32.05 21.57 -50.37
C SER A 15 -32.52 20.58 -49.31
N ALA A 16 -33.33 19.56 -49.66
CA ALA A 16 -33.83 18.60 -48.67
C ALA A 16 -32.97 17.31 -48.50
N ALA A 17 -32.03 17.05 -49.43
CA ALA A 17 -31.19 15.85 -49.40
C ALA A 17 -29.85 16.03 -48.67
N VAL A 18 -29.44 17.26 -48.30
CA VAL A 18 -28.18 17.54 -47.61
C VAL A 18 -28.33 17.59 -46.09
N LEU A 19 -29.56 17.68 -45.57
CA LEU A 19 -29.80 17.76 -44.12
C LEU A 19 -29.95 16.37 -43.44
N LEU A 20 -30.03 15.26 -44.15
CA LEU A 20 -30.13 13.90 -43.58
C LEU A 20 -28.80 13.14 -43.53
N ALA A 21 -27.71 13.67 -44.13
CA ALA A 21 -26.39 13.05 -44.10
C ALA A 21 -25.50 13.53 -42.92
N ALA A 22 -25.96 14.50 -42.13
CA ALA A 22 -25.19 15.07 -41.02
C ALA A 22 -25.44 14.37 -39.65
N LEU A 23 -26.29 13.33 -39.61
CA LEU A 23 -26.58 12.61 -38.35
C LEU A 23 -25.89 11.23 -38.23
N ALA A 24 -25.05 10.83 -39.19
CA ALA A 24 -24.32 9.57 -39.17
C ALA A 24 -22.80 9.72 -39.00
N ALA A 25 -22.30 10.93 -38.77
CA ALA A 25 -20.88 11.14 -38.50
C ALA A 25 -20.75 11.76 -37.13
N CYS A 26 -20.50 10.94 -36.13
CA CYS A 26 -19.72 11.21 -34.93
C CYS A 26 -20.14 10.31 -33.78
N ASN A 27 -19.53 9.18 -33.68
CA ASN A 27 -19.39 8.58 -32.38
C ASN A 27 -17.98 7.94 -32.18
N SER A 28 -16.96 8.59 -32.70
CA SER A 28 -15.59 8.36 -32.24
C SER A 28 -15.25 9.43 -31.19
N GLN A 29 -15.73 9.22 -29.97
CA GLN A 29 -15.30 10.07 -28.85
C GLN A 29 -13.84 9.77 -28.52
N PRO A 30 -13.01 10.79 -28.24
CA PRO A 30 -11.64 10.61 -27.79
C PRO A 30 -11.64 10.03 -26.36
N GLY A 31 -11.74 8.70 -26.22
CA GLY A 31 -11.78 8.00 -24.92
C GLY A 31 -12.15 6.54 -25.03
N GLY A 32 -12.65 6.09 -26.20
CA GLY A 32 -13.05 4.69 -26.37
C GLY A 32 -14.44 4.36 -25.82
N GLU A 33 -14.72 3.05 -25.65
CA GLU A 33 -15.99 2.53 -25.11
C GLU A 33 -16.20 3.02 -23.66
N VAL A 34 -17.40 3.55 -23.37
CA VAL A 34 -17.80 3.92 -22.00
C VAL A 34 -18.22 2.65 -21.25
N MET A 35 -17.51 2.33 -20.17
CA MET A 35 -17.80 1.15 -19.35
C MET A 35 -18.79 1.46 -18.21
N ALA A 36 -18.74 2.67 -17.65
CA ALA A 36 -19.71 3.11 -16.64
C ALA A 36 -19.88 4.64 -16.66
N THR A 37 -20.96 5.11 -16.01
CA THR A 37 -21.13 6.54 -15.66
C THR A 37 -21.45 6.68 -14.17
N VAL A 38 -20.95 7.76 -13.56
CA VAL A 38 -21.25 8.16 -12.17
C VAL A 38 -21.66 9.62 -12.17
N ASP A 39 -22.91 9.92 -11.83
CA ASP A 39 -23.50 11.27 -11.88
C ASP A 39 -23.20 11.98 -13.25
N GLY A 40 -23.23 11.22 -14.34
CA GLY A 40 -22.94 11.70 -15.70
C GLY A 40 -21.46 11.74 -16.09
N LYS A 41 -20.51 11.55 -15.16
CA LYS A 41 -19.09 11.39 -15.47
C LYS A 41 -18.83 10.00 -16.05
N ARG A 42 -18.12 9.95 -17.17
CA ARG A 42 -17.83 8.70 -17.89
C ARG A 42 -16.54 8.08 -17.41
N ILE A 43 -16.54 6.73 -17.29
CA ILE A 43 -15.37 5.90 -17.09
C ILE A 43 -15.18 5.11 -18.38
N PHE A 44 -14.00 5.23 -18.98
CA PHE A 44 -13.70 4.63 -20.30
C PHE A 44 -12.95 3.30 -20.16
N ALA A 45 -13.12 2.43 -21.15
CA ALA A 45 -12.39 1.17 -21.26
C ALA A 45 -10.87 1.37 -21.22
N THR A 46 -10.37 2.43 -21.87
CA THR A 46 -8.94 2.78 -21.85
C THR A 46 -8.38 3.03 -20.45
N ASP A 47 -9.19 3.59 -19.55
CA ASP A 47 -8.76 3.82 -18.17
C ASP A 47 -8.76 2.51 -17.38
N VAL A 48 -9.79 1.68 -17.55
CA VAL A 48 -9.86 0.35 -16.93
C VAL A 48 -8.71 -0.55 -17.40
N ASP A 49 -8.38 -0.52 -18.71
CA ASP A 49 -7.30 -1.31 -19.28
C ASP A 49 -5.92 -0.87 -18.81
N LYS A 50 -5.69 0.40 -18.50
CA LYS A 50 -4.44 0.85 -17.84
C LYS A 50 -4.24 0.14 -16.50
N TYR A 51 -5.25 0.14 -15.62
CA TYR A 51 -5.17 -0.53 -14.32
C TYR A 51 -5.11 -2.05 -14.48
N TYR A 52 -5.86 -2.62 -15.43
CA TYR A 52 -5.78 -4.05 -15.76
C TYR A 52 -4.37 -4.46 -16.16
N ASN A 53 -3.76 -3.75 -17.11
CA ASN A 53 -2.41 -4.04 -17.59
C ASN A 53 -1.36 -3.91 -16.48
N ASN A 54 -1.50 -2.93 -15.58
CA ASN A 54 -0.62 -2.79 -14.42
C ASN A 54 -0.73 -3.99 -13.46
N ASN A 55 -1.95 -4.49 -13.22
CA ASN A 55 -2.17 -5.66 -12.36
C ASN A 55 -1.60 -6.95 -12.95
N VAL A 56 -1.74 -7.16 -14.27
CA VAL A 56 -1.28 -8.39 -14.91
C VAL A 56 0.19 -8.36 -15.32
N SER A 57 0.84 -7.19 -15.40
CA SER A 57 2.26 -7.08 -15.80
C SER A 57 3.22 -7.74 -14.80
N SER A 58 2.82 -7.90 -13.54
CA SER A 58 3.57 -8.58 -12.48
C SER A 58 3.14 -10.04 -12.26
N ALA A 59 2.11 -10.52 -12.97
CA ALA A 59 1.61 -11.88 -12.81
C ALA A 59 2.47 -12.88 -13.60
N GLN A 60 2.74 -14.05 -13.01
CA GLN A 60 3.51 -15.12 -13.68
C GLN A 60 2.74 -15.76 -14.85
N GLN A 61 1.41 -15.67 -14.87
CA GLN A 61 0.56 -16.15 -15.95
C GLN A 61 -0.51 -15.11 -16.27
N ALA A 62 -0.81 -14.93 -17.55
CA ALA A 62 -1.91 -14.08 -18.00
C ALA A 62 -3.26 -14.67 -17.53
N PRO A 63 -4.19 -13.85 -17.01
CA PRO A 63 -5.52 -14.32 -16.62
C PRO A 63 -6.28 -14.95 -17.80
N THR A 64 -7.06 -16.01 -17.53
CA THR A 64 -8.00 -16.57 -18.53
C THR A 64 -9.09 -15.57 -18.89
N GLY A 65 -9.89 -15.86 -19.91
CA GLY A 65 -10.99 -15.00 -20.36
C GLY A 65 -11.95 -14.59 -19.24
N GLU A 66 -12.41 -15.55 -18.42
CA GLU A 66 -13.28 -15.29 -17.28
C GLU A 66 -12.58 -14.55 -16.14
N GLN A 67 -11.34 -14.94 -15.82
CA GLN A 67 -10.53 -14.23 -14.82
C GLN A 67 -10.23 -12.79 -15.24
N ALA A 68 -9.94 -12.56 -16.52
CA ALA A 68 -9.73 -11.23 -17.08
C ALA A 68 -11.00 -10.37 -16.97
N THR A 69 -12.17 -10.97 -17.24
CA THR A 69 -13.46 -10.29 -17.10
C THR A 69 -13.76 -9.94 -15.64
N ALA A 70 -13.56 -10.87 -14.71
CA ALA A 70 -13.75 -10.66 -13.28
C ALA A 70 -12.79 -9.55 -12.75
N LEU A 71 -11.53 -9.57 -13.18
CA LEU A 71 -10.56 -8.54 -12.81
C LEU A 71 -10.98 -7.17 -13.32
N ARG A 72 -11.44 -7.05 -14.59
CA ARG A 72 -11.94 -5.77 -15.11
C ARG A 72 -13.19 -5.27 -14.40
N LEU A 73 -14.12 -6.17 -14.03
CA LEU A 73 -15.29 -5.81 -13.22
C LEU A 73 -14.88 -5.25 -11.87
N ASN A 74 -13.91 -5.88 -11.19
CA ASN A 74 -13.41 -5.41 -9.89
C ASN A 74 -12.72 -4.04 -10.01
N ILE A 75 -11.88 -3.85 -11.04
CA ILE A 75 -11.23 -2.57 -11.31
C ILE A 75 -12.28 -1.48 -11.59
N LEU A 76 -13.26 -1.79 -12.44
CA LEU A 76 -14.33 -0.84 -12.75
C LEU A 76 -15.16 -0.48 -11.52
N HIS A 77 -15.46 -1.45 -10.66
CA HIS A 77 -16.16 -1.22 -9.39
C HIS A 77 -15.37 -0.25 -8.50
N GLN A 78 -14.06 -0.47 -8.34
CA GLN A 78 -13.20 0.44 -7.60
C GLN A 78 -13.15 1.85 -8.22
N MET A 79 -13.08 1.96 -9.54
CA MET A 79 -13.11 3.25 -10.24
C MET A 79 -14.43 3.98 -10.07
N ILE A 80 -15.56 3.27 -10.00
CA ILE A 80 -16.88 3.83 -9.70
C ILE A 80 -16.89 4.40 -8.28
N ASP A 81 -16.41 3.66 -7.29
CA ASP A 81 -16.32 4.11 -5.90
C ASP A 81 -15.44 5.35 -5.76
N ASP A 82 -14.28 5.34 -6.42
CA ASP A 82 -13.38 6.48 -6.45
C ASP A 82 -14.06 7.73 -7.07
N GLU A 83 -14.80 7.58 -8.17
CA GLU A 83 -15.49 8.70 -8.78
C GLU A 83 -16.63 9.22 -7.90
N ILE A 84 -17.36 8.34 -7.19
CA ILE A 84 -18.37 8.74 -6.20
C ILE A 84 -17.73 9.61 -5.11
N LEU A 85 -16.57 9.18 -4.58
CA LEU A 85 -15.83 9.96 -3.58
C LEU A 85 -15.29 11.28 -4.13
N MET A 86 -14.80 11.30 -5.36
CA MET A 86 -14.36 12.54 -6.00
C MET A 86 -15.50 13.54 -6.14
N ARG A 87 -16.71 13.08 -6.51
CA ARG A 87 -17.93 13.90 -6.54
C ARG A 87 -18.31 14.43 -5.16
N ARG A 88 -18.16 13.59 -4.14
CA ARG A 88 -18.38 14.03 -2.74
C ARG A 88 -17.34 15.08 -2.33
N ALA A 89 -16.08 14.90 -2.71
CA ALA A 89 -15.02 15.85 -2.45
C ALA A 89 -15.28 17.21 -3.11
N GLU A 90 -15.75 17.23 -4.36
CA GLU A 90 -16.14 18.46 -5.07
C GLU A 90 -17.22 19.23 -4.28
N LYS A 91 -18.29 18.53 -3.86
CA LYS A 91 -19.37 19.12 -3.06
C LYS A 91 -18.91 19.67 -1.71
N LEU A 92 -17.86 19.10 -1.13
CA LEU A 92 -17.29 19.50 0.17
C LEU A 92 -16.11 20.48 0.06
N SER A 93 -15.70 20.84 -1.17
CA SER A 93 -14.51 21.65 -1.45
C SER A 93 -13.23 21.04 -0.85
N LEU A 94 -13.08 19.70 -0.97
CA LEU A 94 -11.96 18.91 -0.40
C LEU A 94 -11.01 18.38 -1.46
N LEU A 95 -11.13 18.80 -2.72
CA LEU A 95 -10.17 18.40 -3.74
C LEU A 95 -8.74 18.75 -3.32
N ALA A 96 -7.79 17.85 -3.60
CA ALA A 96 -6.39 18.11 -3.33
C ALA A 96 -5.87 19.25 -4.22
N THR A 97 -5.13 20.18 -3.63
CA THR A 97 -4.49 21.30 -4.34
C THR A 97 -3.24 20.83 -5.09
N ASP A 98 -2.74 21.67 -6.00
CA ASP A 98 -1.51 21.37 -6.74
C ASP A 98 -0.32 21.28 -5.77
N GLU A 99 -0.26 22.14 -4.75
CA GLU A 99 0.79 22.15 -3.74
C GLU A 99 0.79 20.86 -2.89
N GLU A 100 -0.39 20.34 -2.53
CA GLU A 100 -0.51 19.07 -1.82
C GLU A 100 0.00 17.91 -2.68
N VAL A 101 -0.35 17.90 -3.97
CA VAL A 101 0.10 16.90 -4.94
C VAL A 101 1.61 16.96 -5.13
N ASP A 102 2.17 18.15 -5.33
CA ASP A 102 3.61 18.33 -5.56
C ASP A 102 4.43 17.96 -4.32
N ARG A 103 3.96 18.29 -3.12
CA ARG A 103 4.59 17.86 -1.86
C ARG A 103 4.64 16.34 -1.77
N LYS A 104 3.51 15.65 -2.02
CA LYS A 104 3.45 14.19 -1.96
C LYS A 104 4.26 13.52 -3.06
N TYR A 105 4.27 14.10 -4.25
CA TYR A 105 5.12 13.66 -5.35
C TYR A 105 6.61 13.71 -4.95
N ASN A 106 7.06 14.85 -4.39
CA ASN A 106 8.46 15.01 -3.97
C ASN A 106 8.83 14.07 -2.81
N GLU A 107 7.91 13.80 -1.88
CA GLU A 107 8.09 12.81 -0.81
C GLU A 107 8.33 11.42 -1.39
N ILE A 108 7.47 10.97 -2.33
CA ILE A 108 7.59 9.64 -2.97
C ILE A 108 8.86 9.53 -3.81
N LYS A 109 9.26 10.62 -4.48
CA LYS A 109 10.43 10.65 -5.34
C LYS A 109 11.74 10.70 -4.57
N SER A 110 11.76 11.32 -3.38
CA SER A 110 12.98 11.67 -2.63
C SER A 110 13.95 10.50 -2.39
N PRO A 111 13.54 9.22 -2.24
CA PRO A 111 14.46 8.09 -2.08
C PRO A 111 15.17 7.66 -3.37
N PHE A 112 14.79 8.20 -4.53
CA PHE A 112 15.25 7.77 -5.85
C PHE A 112 15.96 8.91 -6.59
N SER A 113 16.94 8.55 -7.44
CA SER A 113 17.43 9.48 -8.46
C SER A 113 16.34 9.76 -9.51
N GLN A 114 16.54 10.80 -10.33
CA GLN A 114 15.59 11.13 -11.40
C GLN A 114 15.46 9.95 -12.38
N GLU A 115 16.59 9.35 -12.76
CA GLU A 115 16.66 8.25 -13.72
C GLU A 115 15.94 6.99 -13.19
N GLU A 116 16.16 6.65 -11.92
CA GLU A 116 15.50 5.50 -11.28
C GLU A 116 13.99 5.72 -11.18
N PHE A 117 13.57 6.93 -10.84
CA PHE A 117 12.14 7.24 -10.75
C PHE A 117 11.47 7.18 -12.13
N ASP A 118 12.09 7.77 -13.16
CA ASP A 118 11.58 7.74 -14.52
C ASP A 118 11.52 6.30 -15.07
N GLN A 119 12.52 5.46 -14.75
CA GLN A 119 12.49 4.04 -15.12
C GLN A 119 11.32 3.30 -14.46
N ARG A 120 11.05 3.54 -13.17
CA ARG A 120 9.90 2.96 -12.46
C ARG A 120 8.56 3.34 -13.09
N LEU A 121 8.40 4.59 -13.53
CA LEU A 121 7.19 5.02 -14.25
C LEU A 121 7.05 4.28 -15.60
N LYS A 122 8.16 4.13 -16.35
CA LYS A 122 8.19 3.38 -17.62
C LYS A 122 7.84 1.91 -17.43
N ASP A 123 8.42 1.26 -16.42
CA ASP A 123 8.16 -0.15 -16.11
C ASP A 123 6.69 -0.39 -15.78
N LYS A 124 6.06 0.55 -15.09
CA LYS A 124 4.63 0.54 -14.79
C LYS A 124 3.75 1.06 -15.95
N LYS A 125 4.35 1.50 -17.07
CA LYS A 125 3.64 2.07 -18.22
C LYS A 125 2.69 3.23 -17.87
N ILE A 126 3.05 4.06 -16.90
CA ILE A 126 2.30 5.23 -16.47
C ILE A 126 3.08 6.51 -16.78
N THR A 127 2.37 7.58 -17.15
CA THR A 127 2.96 8.90 -17.35
C THR A 127 3.09 9.64 -16.01
N LEU A 128 3.95 10.66 -15.95
CA LEU A 128 4.02 11.55 -14.79
C LEU A 128 2.68 12.25 -14.51
N VAL A 129 1.94 12.56 -15.55
CA VAL A 129 0.60 13.17 -15.45
C VAL A 129 -0.39 12.19 -14.80
N ASP A 130 -0.41 10.93 -15.25
CA ASP A 130 -1.23 9.88 -14.64
C ASP A 130 -0.83 9.68 -13.17
N PHE A 131 0.46 9.63 -12.86
CA PHE A 131 0.96 9.45 -11.50
C PHE A 131 0.53 10.60 -10.57
N LYS A 132 0.66 11.86 -11.00
CA LYS A 132 0.18 13.02 -10.23
C LYS A 132 -1.35 13.04 -10.08
N ARG A 133 -2.08 12.58 -11.10
CA ARG A 133 -3.55 12.42 -11.03
C ARG A 133 -3.94 11.39 -9.95
N ASP A 134 -3.23 10.27 -9.88
CA ASP A 134 -3.49 9.23 -8.90
C ASP A 134 -3.13 9.71 -7.47
N ILE A 135 -2.05 10.47 -7.30
CA ILE A 135 -1.72 11.16 -6.05
C ILE A 135 -2.85 12.10 -5.64
N ARG A 136 -3.34 12.94 -6.56
CA ARG A 136 -4.45 13.86 -6.28
C ARG A 136 -5.68 13.13 -5.81
N ARG A 137 -6.03 12.02 -6.46
CA ARG A 137 -7.16 11.18 -6.07
C ARG A 137 -6.96 10.64 -4.66
N SER A 138 -5.81 10.04 -4.36
CA SER A 138 -5.51 9.49 -3.04
C SER A 138 -5.65 10.54 -1.95
N ILE A 139 -4.99 11.70 -2.08
CA ILE A 139 -5.10 12.78 -1.10
C ILE A 139 -6.55 13.24 -0.93
N THR A 140 -7.29 13.37 -2.03
CA THR A 140 -8.69 13.80 -1.99
C THR A 140 -9.57 12.81 -1.24
N VAL A 141 -9.42 11.50 -1.52
CA VAL A 141 -10.14 10.43 -0.83
C VAL A 141 -9.81 10.44 0.66
N ASP A 142 -8.54 10.56 1.03
CA ASP A 142 -8.10 10.63 2.43
C ASP A 142 -8.70 11.84 3.15
N LYS A 143 -8.77 13.01 2.51
CA LYS A 143 -9.40 14.21 3.07
C LYS A 143 -10.90 14.01 3.32
N VAL A 144 -11.62 13.39 2.37
CA VAL A 144 -13.06 13.08 2.54
C VAL A 144 -13.26 12.09 3.68
N MET A 145 -12.50 10.98 3.69
CA MET A 145 -12.62 9.96 4.72
C MET A 145 -12.26 10.49 6.09
N ASN A 146 -11.23 11.31 6.21
CA ASN A 146 -10.90 11.95 7.47
C ASN A 146 -12.04 12.86 7.95
N LYS A 147 -12.56 13.76 7.10
CA LYS A 147 -13.60 14.70 7.47
C LYS A 147 -14.93 14.02 7.82
N GLU A 148 -15.35 13.04 7.01
CA GLU A 148 -16.68 12.45 7.11
C GLU A 148 -16.74 11.23 8.03
N VAL A 149 -15.60 10.56 8.27
CA VAL A 149 -15.54 9.32 9.04
C VAL A 149 -14.55 9.41 10.18
N SER A 150 -13.23 9.42 9.88
CA SER A 150 -12.19 9.16 10.88
C SER A 150 -12.17 10.20 12.01
N SER A 151 -12.35 11.49 11.69
CA SER A 151 -12.40 12.56 12.70
C SER A 151 -13.64 12.55 13.61
N LYS A 152 -14.66 11.74 13.27
CA LYS A 152 -15.89 11.61 14.05
C LYS A 152 -15.87 10.39 14.97
N ILE A 153 -14.82 9.58 14.92
CA ILE A 153 -14.69 8.40 15.76
C ILE A 153 -14.24 8.84 17.16
N ASP A 154 -15.09 8.57 18.13
CA ASP A 154 -14.78 8.76 19.54
C ASP A 154 -14.74 7.40 20.25
N VAL A 155 -13.62 7.11 20.93
CA VAL A 155 -13.44 5.92 21.76
C VAL A 155 -13.38 6.36 23.21
N LYS A 156 -14.49 6.14 23.92
CA LYS A 156 -14.63 6.52 25.32
C LYS A 156 -13.89 5.56 26.25
N ASP A 157 -13.51 6.02 27.44
CA ASP A 157 -12.85 5.19 28.44
C ASP A 157 -13.74 4.02 28.91
N GLN A 158 -15.08 4.19 28.85
CA GLN A 158 -16.00 3.10 29.10
C GLN A 158 -15.86 1.98 28.04
N ASP A 159 -15.73 2.33 26.75
CA ASP A 159 -15.52 1.35 25.67
C ASP A 159 -14.25 0.52 25.90
N ILE A 160 -13.17 1.19 26.36
CA ILE A 160 -11.89 0.54 26.69
C ILE A 160 -12.08 -0.41 27.87
N THR A 161 -12.79 0.03 28.90
CA THR A 161 -13.06 -0.78 30.10
C THR A 161 -13.88 -2.02 29.75
N ASP A 162 -14.91 -1.86 28.96
CA ASP A 162 -15.81 -2.96 28.56
C ASP A 162 -15.09 -3.95 27.64
N TYR A 163 -14.28 -3.44 26.69
CA TYR A 163 -13.44 -4.27 25.84
C TYR A 163 -12.45 -5.10 26.67
N TYR A 164 -11.73 -4.46 27.60
CA TYR A 164 -10.79 -5.16 28.47
C TYR A 164 -11.44 -6.26 29.29
N LYS A 165 -12.63 -6.00 29.89
CA LYS A 165 -13.38 -6.99 30.67
C LYS A 165 -13.78 -8.19 29.81
N ALA A 166 -14.29 -7.93 28.60
CA ALA A 166 -14.72 -8.99 27.68
C ALA A 166 -13.58 -9.82 27.13
N HIS A 167 -12.37 -9.23 27.02
CA HIS A 167 -11.20 -9.84 26.38
C HIS A 167 -10.01 -9.99 27.33
N LYS A 168 -10.26 -10.08 28.64
CA LYS A 168 -9.20 -10.11 29.66
C LYS A 168 -8.13 -11.17 29.39
N GLY A 169 -8.51 -12.31 28.84
CA GLY A 169 -7.59 -13.38 28.48
C GLY A 169 -6.54 -13.02 27.42
N GLU A 170 -6.88 -12.09 26.50
CA GLU A 170 -5.97 -11.61 25.44
C GLU A 170 -4.81 -10.78 26.03
N PHE A 171 -4.98 -10.23 27.22
CA PHE A 171 -3.99 -9.44 27.94
C PHE A 171 -3.19 -10.25 28.96
N ASN A 172 -3.32 -11.59 28.95
CA ASN A 172 -2.53 -12.48 29.78
C ASN A 172 -1.39 -13.08 28.97
N LEU A 173 -0.17 -12.64 29.22
CA LEU A 173 1.03 -13.25 28.62
C LEU A 173 1.33 -14.57 29.32
N ILE A 174 1.18 -15.67 28.59
CA ILE A 174 1.44 -17.03 29.10
C ILE A 174 2.92 -17.20 29.44
N GLU A 175 3.80 -16.52 28.69
CA GLU A 175 5.25 -16.55 28.85
C GLU A 175 5.88 -15.18 28.62
N PRO A 176 7.12 -14.93 29.06
CA PRO A 176 7.82 -13.68 28.80
C PRO A 176 7.97 -13.42 27.31
N THR A 177 7.94 -12.15 26.92
CA THR A 177 8.21 -11.71 25.55
C THR A 177 9.44 -10.81 25.51
N TYR A 178 10.16 -10.89 24.38
CA TYR A 178 11.41 -10.18 24.13
C TYR A 178 11.29 -9.39 22.83
N HIS A 179 11.40 -8.07 22.90
CA HIS A 179 11.54 -7.24 21.71
C HIS A 179 13.02 -7.14 21.39
N LEU A 180 13.39 -7.62 20.20
CA LEU A 180 14.78 -7.78 19.79
C LEU A 180 15.08 -6.96 18.54
N ALA A 181 16.33 -6.53 18.41
CA ALA A 181 16.89 -6.03 17.18
C ALA A 181 18.23 -6.71 16.91
N GLN A 182 18.65 -6.79 15.63
CA GLN A 182 19.91 -7.42 15.26
C GLN A 182 20.71 -6.60 14.24
N ILE A 183 22.02 -6.79 14.29
CA ILE A 183 22.93 -6.47 13.20
C ILE A 183 23.58 -7.78 12.77
N MET A 184 23.46 -8.13 11.49
CA MET A 184 24.05 -9.35 10.94
C MET A 184 25.06 -9.01 9.87
N VAL A 185 26.20 -9.70 9.91
CA VAL A 185 27.24 -9.64 8.87
C VAL A 185 27.53 -11.07 8.41
N THR A 186 27.32 -11.35 7.13
CA THR A 186 27.45 -12.70 6.57
C THR A 186 28.91 -13.02 6.23
N SER A 187 29.31 -14.30 6.35
CA SER A 187 30.66 -14.77 6.00
C SER A 187 30.90 -14.94 4.49
N ALA A 188 29.85 -14.70 3.68
CA ALA A 188 29.89 -14.73 2.23
C ALA A 188 28.96 -13.64 1.69
N PRO A 189 29.19 -13.13 0.46
CA PRO A 189 28.37 -12.10 -0.13
C PRO A 189 26.90 -12.48 -0.19
N ASN A 190 26.03 -11.64 0.40
CA ASN A 190 24.59 -11.80 0.31
C ASN A 190 24.04 -10.89 -0.82
N PRO A 191 23.55 -11.46 -1.94
CA PRO A 191 23.01 -10.66 -3.04
C PRO A 191 21.76 -9.84 -2.67
N GLN A 192 21.03 -10.25 -1.62
CA GLN A 192 19.80 -9.60 -1.16
C GLN A 192 20.05 -8.49 -0.13
N ALA A 193 21.29 -8.35 0.38
CA ALA A 193 21.60 -7.29 1.33
C ALA A 193 21.40 -5.91 0.71
N HIS A 194 20.75 -5.00 1.43
CA HIS A 194 20.53 -3.63 0.96
C HIS A 194 21.86 -2.85 0.80
N ASN A 195 22.85 -3.12 1.66
CA ASN A 195 24.14 -2.46 1.68
C ASN A 195 25.15 -3.13 0.72
N GLN A 196 24.85 -3.12 -0.57
CA GLN A 196 25.65 -3.84 -1.59
C GLN A 196 27.11 -3.39 -1.66
N ASN A 197 27.40 -2.12 -1.35
CA ASN A 197 28.75 -1.55 -1.47
C ASN A 197 29.66 -1.82 -0.26
N ASP A 198 29.10 -2.34 0.84
CA ASP A 198 29.83 -2.57 2.10
C ASP A 198 29.59 -4.00 2.66
N LYS A 199 29.31 -4.96 1.80
CA LYS A 199 29.16 -6.36 2.19
C LYS A 199 30.51 -7.06 2.31
N ALA A 200 30.63 -7.91 3.32
CA ALA A 200 31.83 -8.75 3.48
C ALA A 200 31.91 -9.81 2.37
N GLN A 201 33.09 -10.05 1.85
CA GLN A 201 33.31 -11.01 0.78
C GLN A 201 33.75 -12.40 1.30
N ASN A 202 34.19 -12.46 2.55
CA ASN A 202 34.67 -13.67 3.21
C ASN A 202 34.60 -13.52 4.74
N GLU A 203 34.84 -14.61 5.47
CA GLU A 203 34.77 -14.65 6.93
C GLU A 203 35.72 -13.63 7.60
N ALA A 204 36.92 -13.43 7.06
CA ALA A 204 37.89 -12.51 7.64
C ALA A 204 37.43 -11.05 7.57
N GLU A 205 36.83 -10.67 6.44
CA GLU A 205 36.23 -9.35 6.26
C GLU A 205 34.99 -9.17 7.14
N ALA A 206 34.14 -10.20 7.19
CA ALA A 206 32.97 -10.20 8.06
C ALA A 206 33.33 -10.00 9.52
N ARG A 207 34.39 -10.68 9.98
CA ARG A 207 34.91 -10.53 11.35
C ARG A 207 35.45 -9.13 11.62
N LYS A 208 36.18 -8.54 10.68
CA LYS A 208 36.65 -7.14 10.80
C LYS A 208 35.47 -6.16 10.83
N LYS A 209 34.49 -6.35 9.96
CA LYS A 209 33.32 -5.50 9.88
C LYS A 209 32.50 -5.56 11.16
N VAL A 210 32.17 -6.75 11.66
CA VAL A 210 31.39 -6.86 12.90
C VAL A 210 32.13 -6.31 14.12
N GLN A 211 33.48 -6.46 14.16
CA GLN A 211 34.32 -5.87 15.21
C GLN A 211 34.29 -4.33 15.15
N MET A 212 34.35 -3.75 13.97
CA MET A 212 34.20 -2.30 13.78
C MET A 212 32.85 -1.84 14.28
N ILE A 213 31.76 -2.56 13.97
CA ILE A 213 30.42 -2.25 14.43
C ILE A 213 30.35 -2.32 15.96
N GLN A 214 30.89 -3.39 16.58
CA GLN A 214 30.94 -3.53 18.03
C GLN A 214 31.66 -2.35 18.69
N ASN A 215 32.84 -1.96 18.18
CA ASN A 215 33.59 -0.83 18.71
C ASN A 215 32.80 0.49 18.64
N ARG A 216 32.03 0.69 17.56
CA ARG A 216 31.17 1.86 17.41
C ARG A 216 30.01 1.86 18.38
N LEU A 217 29.38 0.71 18.62
CA LEU A 217 28.35 0.54 19.64
C LEU A 217 28.93 0.85 21.04
N ASP A 218 30.12 0.33 21.33
CA ASP A 218 30.81 0.57 22.61
C ASP A 218 31.21 2.06 22.78
N SER A 219 31.36 2.78 21.67
CA SER A 219 31.59 4.25 21.66
C SER A 219 30.31 5.06 21.75
N GLY A 220 29.14 4.43 21.78
CA GLY A 220 27.85 5.08 21.97
C GLY A 220 27.07 5.38 20.69
N ASP A 221 27.48 4.88 19.54
CA ASP A 221 26.74 5.03 18.30
C ASP A 221 25.37 4.33 18.40
N ASP A 222 24.36 4.88 17.73
CA ASP A 222 23.01 4.33 17.77
C ASP A 222 22.90 3.00 17.03
N PHE A 223 22.31 2.01 17.68
CA PHE A 223 22.18 0.64 17.15
C PHE A 223 21.38 0.60 15.87
N ALA A 224 20.25 1.31 15.79
CA ALA A 224 19.38 1.27 14.61
C ALA A 224 20.07 1.91 13.40
N THR A 225 20.78 3.01 13.63
CA THR A 225 21.60 3.69 12.61
C THR A 225 22.70 2.76 12.06
N LEU A 226 23.38 2.03 12.95
CA LEU A 226 24.41 1.06 12.52
C LEU A 226 23.79 -0.13 11.80
N ALA A 227 22.62 -0.62 12.24
CA ALA A 227 21.91 -1.67 11.55
C ALA A 227 21.50 -1.26 10.13
N MET A 228 20.90 -0.08 9.96
CA MET A 228 20.55 0.44 8.64
C MET A 228 21.76 0.58 7.72
N LYS A 229 22.91 0.97 8.27
CA LYS A 229 24.10 1.24 7.48
C LYS A 229 24.93 -0.02 7.15
N TYR A 230 25.01 -0.96 8.07
CA TYR A 230 25.99 -2.05 7.99
C TYR A 230 25.41 -3.46 8.06
N SER A 231 24.16 -3.64 8.50
CA SER A 231 23.55 -4.97 8.55
C SER A 231 23.36 -5.53 7.15
N GLU A 232 23.71 -6.79 6.97
CA GLU A 232 23.52 -7.55 5.73
C GLU A 232 22.26 -8.41 5.73
N ASP A 233 21.45 -8.27 6.78
CA ASP A 233 20.12 -8.88 6.83
C ASP A 233 19.12 -8.09 5.98
N PRO A 234 18.58 -8.68 4.89
CA PRO A 234 17.68 -7.96 4.00
C PRO A 234 16.31 -7.67 4.63
N GLU A 235 15.90 -8.44 5.64
CA GLU A 235 14.57 -8.30 6.23
C GLU A 235 14.50 -7.16 7.25
N THR A 236 15.58 -6.96 8.03
CA THR A 236 15.56 -6.04 9.17
C THR A 236 16.47 -4.82 9.01
N SER A 237 17.46 -4.86 8.11
CA SER A 237 18.42 -3.76 7.96
C SER A 237 17.73 -2.42 7.64
N GLY A 238 16.71 -2.41 6.79
CA GLY A 238 15.97 -1.20 6.43
C GLY A 238 15.12 -0.61 7.56
N ASN A 239 14.88 -1.39 8.62
CA ASN A 239 14.10 -1.00 9.81
C ASN A 239 14.95 -0.98 11.09
N GLY A 240 16.21 -0.54 10.99
CA GLY A 240 17.08 -0.43 12.16
C GLY A 240 17.43 -1.76 12.85
N GLY A 241 17.27 -2.87 12.15
CA GLY A 241 17.54 -4.20 12.66
C GLY A 241 16.38 -4.81 13.48
N ASP A 242 15.21 -4.19 13.52
CA ASP A 242 14.08 -4.60 14.34
C ASP A 242 13.54 -5.98 13.93
N LEU A 243 13.59 -6.95 14.86
CA LEU A 243 13.05 -8.31 14.73
C LEU A 243 11.62 -8.43 15.30
N GLY A 244 11.09 -7.34 15.89
CA GLY A 244 9.83 -7.37 16.61
C GLY A 244 9.89 -8.13 17.93
N THR A 245 8.71 -8.56 18.41
CA THR A 245 8.54 -9.24 19.69
C THR A 245 8.41 -10.74 19.49
N VAL A 246 9.20 -11.52 20.20
CA VAL A 246 9.17 -12.97 20.23
C VAL A 246 8.86 -13.47 21.62
N GLN A 247 8.12 -14.57 21.74
CA GLN A 247 7.89 -15.28 22.99
C GLN A 247 9.14 -16.06 23.41
N GLU A 248 9.30 -16.32 24.70
CA GLU A 248 10.46 -17.07 25.21
C GLU A 248 10.58 -18.47 24.56
N SER A 249 9.45 -19.12 24.32
CA SER A 249 9.41 -20.40 23.58
C SER A 249 9.95 -20.28 22.16
N GLY A 250 9.70 -19.16 21.48
CA GLY A 250 10.22 -18.87 20.15
C GLY A 250 11.75 -18.77 20.10
N LEU A 251 12.38 -18.32 21.18
CA LEU A 251 13.84 -18.29 21.29
C LEU A 251 14.46 -19.69 21.26
N LYS A 252 13.71 -20.75 21.58
CA LYS A 252 14.19 -22.13 21.49
C LYS A 252 14.47 -22.58 20.05
N GLY A 253 13.81 -21.94 19.07
CA GLY A 253 14.03 -22.17 17.65
C GLY A 253 15.27 -21.45 17.07
N THR A 254 15.85 -20.50 17.82
CA THR A 254 17.07 -19.80 17.40
C THR A 254 18.32 -20.64 17.72
N ASP A 255 19.45 -20.28 17.11
CA ASP A 255 20.72 -20.93 17.47
C ASP A 255 21.05 -20.74 18.95
N PRO A 256 21.64 -21.77 19.62
CA PRO A 256 21.88 -21.73 21.07
C PRO A 256 22.72 -20.53 21.51
N ALA A 257 23.72 -20.13 20.72
CA ALA A 257 24.59 -19.01 21.08
C ALA A 257 23.86 -17.67 21.10
N THR A 258 22.99 -17.44 20.12
CA THR A 258 22.12 -16.25 20.09
C THR A 258 21.14 -16.26 21.25
N ARG A 259 20.45 -17.39 21.50
CA ARG A 259 19.53 -17.52 22.62
C ARG A 259 20.21 -17.23 23.96
N ASP A 260 21.36 -17.86 24.22
CA ASP A 260 22.09 -17.71 25.48
C ASP A 260 22.61 -16.28 25.67
N ALA A 261 22.94 -15.58 24.56
CA ALA A 261 23.29 -14.17 24.56
C ALA A 261 22.08 -13.31 24.98
N VAL A 262 20.93 -13.49 24.29
CA VAL A 262 19.69 -12.74 24.56
C VAL A 262 19.24 -12.90 26.02
N MET A 263 19.28 -14.13 26.55
CA MET A 263 18.83 -14.42 27.92
C MET A 263 19.64 -13.72 29.01
N LYS A 264 20.86 -13.28 28.71
CA LYS A 264 21.74 -12.55 29.63
C LYS A 264 21.57 -11.05 29.60
N LEU A 265 20.88 -10.52 28.54
CA LEU A 265 20.73 -9.08 28.36
C LEU A 265 19.66 -8.50 29.28
N LYS A 266 19.86 -7.25 29.66
CA LYS A 266 18.85 -6.36 30.21
C LYS A 266 18.27 -5.46 29.08
N PRO A 267 17.03 -4.98 29.21
CA PRO A 267 16.47 -4.04 28.28
C PRO A 267 17.43 -2.86 27.99
N GLY A 268 17.61 -2.53 26.73
CA GLY A 268 18.52 -1.52 26.23
C GLY A 268 19.94 -2.02 25.92
N GLN A 269 20.35 -3.18 26.42
CA GLN A 269 21.68 -3.76 26.19
C GLN A 269 21.74 -4.54 24.87
N TYR A 270 22.94 -4.65 24.32
CA TYR A 270 23.27 -5.51 23.18
C TYR A 270 24.31 -6.57 23.57
N SER A 271 24.33 -7.65 22.80
CA SER A 271 25.23 -8.80 23.06
C SER A 271 26.67 -8.49 22.58
N PRO A 272 27.65 -9.20 23.11
CA PRO A 272 28.90 -9.41 22.36
C PRO A 272 28.62 -10.01 20.99
N ILE A 273 29.66 -10.04 20.13
CA ILE A 273 29.59 -10.70 18.83
C ILE A 273 29.27 -12.19 19.01
N VAL A 274 28.18 -12.63 18.39
CA VAL A 274 27.73 -14.04 18.36
C VAL A 274 28.11 -14.61 16.99
N VAL A 275 28.80 -15.76 16.97
CA VAL A 275 29.10 -16.46 15.72
C VAL A 275 27.92 -17.36 15.39
N VAL A 276 27.31 -17.13 14.22
CA VAL A 276 26.26 -17.99 13.67
C VAL A 276 26.90 -19.08 12.84
N VAL A 277 26.69 -20.34 13.22
CA VAL A 277 27.31 -21.49 12.55
C VAL A 277 26.26 -22.37 11.88
N ASN A 278 26.65 -23.00 10.80
CA ASN A 278 25.89 -24.08 10.19
C ASN A 278 25.85 -25.27 11.17
N PRO A 279 24.68 -25.78 11.55
CA PRO A 279 24.56 -26.84 12.55
C PRO A 279 25.21 -28.16 12.13
N GLN A 280 25.29 -28.44 10.82
CA GLN A 280 25.86 -29.67 10.27
C GLN A 280 27.38 -29.54 10.05
N THR A 281 27.83 -28.48 9.39
CA THR A 281 29.25 -28.32 8.98
C THR A 281 30.10 -27.60 10.01
N LYS A 282 29.48 -26.93 11.00
CA LYS A 282 30.11 -26.07 12.01
C LYS A 282 30.87 -24.86 11.42
N GLN A 283 30.72 -24.60 10.13
CA GLN A 283 31.28 -23.42 9.48
C GLN A 283 30.53 -22.15 9.88
N ALA A 284 31.25 -21.05 10.00
CA ALA A 284 30.64 -19.75 10.30
C ALA A 284 29.82 -19.26 9.11
N LEU A 285 28.54 -19.10 9.31
CA LEU A 285 27.60 -18.48 8.34
C LEU A 285 27.68 -16.95 8.41
N GLY A 286 28.07 -16.41 9.56
CA GLY A 286 28.17 -14.99 9.80
C GLY A 286 28.32 -14.65 11.28
N PHE A 287 28.20 -13.37 11.56
CA PHE A 287 28.32 -12.77 12.88
C PHE A 287 27.10 -11.93 13.17
N ARG A 288 26.63 -11.98 14.39
CA ARG A 288 25.44 -11.29 14.87
C ARG A 288 25.72 -10.50 16.12
N ILE A 289 25.16 -9.31 16.24
CA ILE A 289 25.00 -8.57 17.49
C ILE A 289 23.50 -8.42 17.71
N VAL A 290 22.98 -8.85 18.85
CA VAL A 290 21.56 -8.75 19.19
C VAL A 290 21.38 -7.71 20.28
N LYS A 291 20.38 -6.84 20.15
CA LYS A 291 19.95 -5.90 21.18
C LYS A 291 18.62 -6.36 21.77
N LEU A 292 18.53 -6.39 23.07
CA LEU A 292 17.26 -6.52 23.79
C LEU A 292 16.66 -5.12 23.94
N VAL A 293 15.67 -4.80 23.13
CA VAL A 293 14.98 -3.50 23.16
C VAL A 293 14.08 -3.42 24.40
N ALA A 294 13.26 -4.47 24.62
CA ALA A 294 12.36 -4.56 25.78
C ALA A 294 12.14 -6.02 26.16
N LYS A 295 11.83 -6.26 27.43
CA LYS A 295 11.41 -7.55 27.97
C LYS A 295 10.14 -7.33 28.78
N GLU A 296 9.13 -8.15 28.52
CA GLU A 296 7.90 -8.14 29.26
C GLU A 296 7.71 -9.49 29.98
N PRO A 297 7.49 -9.49 31.29
CA PRO A 297 7.29 -10.72 32.03
C PRO A 297 5.95 -11.39 31.67
N ALA A 298 5.85 -12.70 31.90
CA ALA A 298 4.57 -13.40 31.87
C ALA A 298 3.63 -12.82 32.93
N GLY A 299 2.32 -12.95 32.67
CA GLY A 299 1.28 -12.57 33.62
C GLY A 299 0.21 -11.67 32.97
N GLN A 300 -0.80 -11.37 33.79
CA GLN A 300 -1.91 -10.51 33.42
C GLN A 300 -1.43 -9.05 33.31
N ARG A 301 -1.71 -8.42 32.17
CA ARG A 301 -1.55 -6.98 31.99
C ARG A 301 -2.83 -6.30 32.43
N GLU A 302 -2.69 -5.41 33.39
CA GLU A 302 -3.85 -4.74 33.96
C GLU A 302 -4.27 -3.54 33.11
N LEU A 303 -5.56 -3.22 33.15
CA LEU A 303 -6.12 -2.07 32.43
C LEU A 303 -5.48 -0.73 32.86
N ALA A 304 -4.93 -0.66 34.07
CA ALA A 304 -4.21 0.52 34.55
C ALA A 304 -2.90 0.80 33.80
N ASP A 305 -2.35 -0.17 33.05
CA ASP A 305 -1.20 0.07 32.18
C ASP A 305 -1.61 0.96 30.99
N PRO A 306 -1.00 2.14 30.82
CA PRO A 306 -1.32 3.05 29.69
C PRO A 306 -1.13 2.40 28.31
N ARG A 307 -0.21 1.43 28.19
CA ARG A 307 0.03 0.71 26.93
C ARG A 307 -1.15 -0.17 26.57
N VAL A 308 -1.77 -0.83 27.55
CA VAL A 308 -2.99 -1.64 27.38
C VAL A 308 -4.13 -0.74 26.95
N GLN A 309 -4.35 0.39 27.63
CA GLN A 309 -5.38 1.35 27.28
C GLN A 309 -5.20 1.89 25.86
N GLN A 310 -3.97 2.26 25.49
CA GLN A 310 -3.66 2.78 24.17
C GLN A 310 -3.85 1.72 23.07
N ALA A 311 -3.41 0.48 23.31
CA ALA A 311 -3.62 -0.62 22.37
C ALA A 311 -5.11 -0.90 22.13
N ILE A 312 -5.92 -0.96 23.19
CA ILE A 312 -7.37 -1.13 23.09
C ILE A 312 -7.99 0.06 22.35
N ARG A 313 -7.60 1.28 22.69
CA ARG A 313 -8.14 2.50 22.04
C ARG A 313 -7.86 2.49 20.54
N SER A 314 -6.64 2.17 20.12
CA SER A 314 -6.28 2.04 18.72
C SER A 314 -7.09 0.96 18.03
N GLN A 315 -7.17 -0.23 18.61
CA GLN A 315 -7.92 -1.36 18.04
C GLN A 315 -9.43 -1.05 17.88
N LEU A 316 -10.04 -0.41 18.87
CA LEU A 316 -11.45 0.00 18.80
C LEU A 316 -11.67 1.10 17.76
N HIS A 317 -10.74 2.07 17.69
CA HIS A 317 -10.76 3.11 16.67
C HIS A 317 -10.69 2.50 15.26
N ASP A 318 -9.72 1.62 15.00
CA ASP A 318 -9.52 1.00 13.69
C ASP A 318 -10.74 0.16 13.26
N ARG A 319 -11.32 -0.61 14.19
CA ARG A 319 -12.56 -1.37 13.94
C ARG A 319 -13.72 -0.45 13.59
N ARG A 320 -13.92 0.64 14.35
CA ARG A 320 -14.98 1.63 14.07
C ARG A 320 -14.74 2.31 12.73
N GLU A 321 -13.49 2.63 12.45
CA GLU A 321 -13.13 3.26 11.17
C GLU A 321 -13.46 2.37 9.97
N GLN A 322 -13.08 1.10 10.02
CA GLN A 322 -13.41 0.14 8.97
C GLN A 322 -14.92 -0.01 8.78
N LEU A 323 -15.66 -0.18 9.86
CA LEU A 323 -17.12 -0.28 9.83
C LEU A 323 -17.79 0.97 9.24
N LEU A 324 -17.38 2.14 9.73
CA LEU A 324 -17.99 3.41 9.30
C LEU A 324 -17.58 3.78 7.88
N LYS A 325 -16.37 3.46 7.44
CA LYS A 325 -15.95 3.60 6.03
C LYS A 325 -16.82 2.74 5.13
N ALA A 326 -17.00 1.46 5.46
CA ALA A 326 -17.87 0.57 4.69
C ALA A 326 -19.32 1.10 4.60
N ALA A 327 -19.91 1.49 5.74
CA ALA A 327 -21.25 2.06 5.78
C ALA A 327 -21.33 3.38 4.99
N TYR A 328 -20.29 4.22 5.05
CA TYR A 328 -20.25 5.47 4.31
C TYR A 328 -20.22 5.25 2.79
N TYR A 329 -19.44 4.26 2.32
CA TYR A 329 -19.44 3.86 0.90
C TYR A 329 -20.83 3.41 0.44
N GLU A 330 -21.52 2.56 1.23
CA GLU A 330 -22.88 2.12 0.88
C GLU A 330 -23.84 3.30 0.73
N VAL A 331 -23.86 4.22 1.69
CA VAL A 331 -24.70 5.43 1.63
C VAL A 331 -24.36 6.29 0.42
N LEU A 332 -23.09 6.43 0.08
CA LEU A 332 -22.70 7.19 -1.09
C LEU A 332 -23.11 6.51 -2.40
N ARG A 333 -22.98 5.16 -2.51
CA ARG A 333 -23.43 4.38 -3.67
C ARG A 333 -24.93 4.48 -3.88
N ASP A 334 -25.72 4.37 -2.80
CA ASP A 334 -27.19 4.49 -2.86
C ASP A 334 -27.66 5.88 -3.33
N THR A 335 -26.87 6.91 -3.08
CA THR A 335 -27.21 8.29 -3.46
C THR A 335 -26.65 8.70 -4.83
N ALA A 336 -25.68 7.94 -5.38
CA ALA A 336 -25.06 8.22 -6.66
C ALA A 336 -25.87 7.62 -7.82
N LYS A 337 -25.99 8.36 -8.93
CA LYS A 337 -26.54 7.80 -10.17
C LYS A 337 -25.47 7.04 -10.94
N VAL A 338 -25.42 5.72 -10.75
CA VAL A 338 -24.45 4.84 -11.39
C VAL A 338 -25.11 4.04 -12.52
N GLU A 339 -24.49 4.02 -13.69
CA GLU A 339 -24.83 3.11 -14.81
C GLU A 339 -23.59 2.31 -15.18
N ASN A 340 -23.61 1.00 -14.96
CA ASN A 340 -22.51 0.08 -15.28
C ASN A 340 -22.85 -0.70 -16.57
N PHE A 341 -22.39 -0.17 -17.70
CA PHE A 341 -22.65 -0.77 -19.03
C PHE A 341 -21.86 -2.07 -19.23
N TYR A 342 -20.65 -2.14 -18.66
CA TYR A 342 -19.81 -3.36 -18.78
C TYR A 342 -20.40 -4.54 -18.03
N ALA A 343 -20.91 -4.34 -16.81
CA ALA A 343 -21.60 -5.39 -16.09
C ALA A 343 -22.85 -5.88 -16.82
N LYS A 344 -23.65 -4.95 -17.41
CA LYS A 344 -24.79 -5.32 -18.25
C LYS A 344 -24.36 -6.16 -19.45
N LYS A 345 -23.32 -5.73 -20.19
CA LYS A 345 -22.77 -6.46 -21.33
C LYS A 345 -22.30 -7.87 -20.95
N VAL A 346 -21.67 -8.03 -19.78
CA VAL A 346 -21.23 -9.36 -19.27
C VAL A 346 -22.43 -10.25 -18.98
N LEU A 347 -23.49 -9.73 -18.36
CA LEU A 347 -24.74 -10.49 -18.13
C LEU A 347 -25.42 -10.91 -19.43
N ASP A 348 -25.59 -9.97 -20.35
CA ASP A 348 -26.23 -10.21 -21.64
C ASP A 348 -25.46 -11.27 -22.47
N SER A 349 -24.12 -11.23 -22.44
CA SER A 349 -23.26 -12.21 -23.14
C SER A 349 -23.31 -13.63 -22.57
N ASN A 350 -23.74 -13.79 -21.32
CA ASN A 350 -23.86 -15.08 -20.63
C ASN A 350 -25.31 -15.55 -20.49
N GLY A 351 -26.26 -14.89 -21.18
CA GLY A 351 -27.66 -15.34 -21.24
C GLY A 351 -28.44 -15.16 -19.93
N VAL A 352 -27.97 -14.28 -19.04
CA VAL A 352 -28.67 -13.94 -17.81
C VAL A 352 -29.65 -12.81 -18.13
N GLU A 353 -30.95 -13.18 -18.22
CA GLU A 353 -32.04 -12.19 -18.33
C GLU A 353 -32.14 -11.32 -17.08
N LYS A 354 -32.55 -10.04 -17.29
CA LYS A 354 -32.71 -9.04 -16.22
C LYS A 354 -34.00 -9.23 -15.44
#